data_91e0338057aafaaaf57de0b0cd72033c
#
_entry.id   91e0338057aafaaaf57de0b0cd72033c
#
_cell.length_a   1.000
_cell.length_b   1.000
_cell.length_c   1.000
_cell.angle_alpha   90.00
_cell.angle_beta   90.00
_cell.angle_gamma   90.00
#
_symmetry.space_group_name_H-M   'P 1'
#
loop_
_entity.id
_entity.type
_entity.pdbx_description
1 polymer ?
#
loop_
_entity_poly.entity_id
_entity_poly.type
_entity_poly.pdbx_seq_one_letter_code
_entity_poly.pdbx_strand_id
1 'polypeptide(L)'
;MKIKNYKFIKKPLLLFLGVINLSFADSFINNTYNNHGTVGLINMPSARFYNEEVHGITIYDGTPDQKITLTASPYNWLEASFFYTRIQDKPYCELNYEFCEQSAKDKGFNIKLRLKEEGLLPAVAIGIYDIAGTGYYSSEYIVGSYGINNLDLHFGLGWGLLNGSDNQFKNPLGSLNDQFFSRPTGGSGYGGQFQPERYFSDKTVSPFYGLSYAIGEKILLQFEYDSTLAPGNIGYEIPNEDYSYGVEYKISDSFTIGLSNERGNFTSLRFVYKN
;
A
#
# COMPACT_ATOMS: atom_id res chain seq x y z
N MET A 1 9.72 14.40 62.04
CA MET A 1 9.47 14.34 60.56
C MET A 1 9.27 12.89 60.21
N LYS A 2 7.99 12.44 60.04
CA LYS A 2 7.63 11.01 59.83
C LYS A 2 7.43 10.77 58.35
N ILE A 3 8.26 9.93 57.74
CA ILE A 3 8.16 9.51 56.34
C ILE A 3 7.10 8.41 56.27
N LYS A 4 6.01 8.65 55.54
CA LYS A 4 4.97 7.67 55.23
C LYS A 4 5.42 6.76 54.09
N ASN A 5 5.56 5.48 54.37
CA ASN A 5 5.78 4.44 53.40
C ASN A 5 4.49 4.16 52.61
N TYR A 6 4.47 4.43 51.32
CA TYR A 6 3.42 3.97 50.41
C TYR A 6 3.73 2.53 49.97
N LYS A 7 2.91 1.58 50.40
CA LYS A 7 2.90 0.22 49.89
C LYS A 7 2.23 0.22 48.48
N PHE A 8 3.00 -0.03 47.47
CA PHE A 8 2.46 -0.35 46.14
C PHE A 8 1.79 -1.72 46.16
N ILE A 9 0.47 -1.74 46.04
CA ILE A 9 -0.30 -2.96 45.86
C ILE A 9 -0.19 -3.34 44.37
N LYS A 10 0.62 -4.35 44.04
CA LYS A 10 0.63 -4.98 42.71
C LYS A 10 -0.68 -5.76 42.57
N LYS A 11 -1.61 -5.22 41.77
CA LYS A 11 -2.76 -6.00 41.30
C LYS A 11 -2.28 -6.90 40.17
N PRO A 12 -2.53 -8.21 40.16
CA PRO A 12 -2.25 -9.04 39.00
C PRO A 12 -3.23 -8.67 37.90
N LEU A 13 -2.70 -8.30 36.74
CA LEU A 13 -3.44 -8.14 35.48
C LEU A 13 -3.84 -9.55 35.05
N LEU A 14 -5.08 -9.96 35.32
CA LEU A 14 -5.66 -11.18 34.78
C LEU A 14 -5.85 -10.95 33.28
N LEU A 15 -4.99 -11.55 32.49
CA LEU A 15 -5.17 -11.67 31.04
C LEU A 15 -6.36 -12.61 30.81
N PHE A 16 -7.52 -12.07 30.47
CA PHE A 16 -8.66 -12.82 29.98
C PHE A 16 -8.33 -13.27 28.56
N LEU A 17 -7.73 -14.45 28.41
CA LEU A 17 -7.68 -15.18 27.14
C LEU A 17 -9.08 -15.72 26.86
N GLY A 18 -9.94 -14.85 26.34
CA GLY A 18 -11.18 -15.29 25.69
C GLY A 18 -10.79 -16.12 24.46
N VAL A 19 -11.23 -17.36 24.41
CA VAL A 19 -11.18 -18.17 23.21
C VAL A 19 -12.14 -17.51 22.23
N ILE A 20 -11.61 -16.62 21.38
CA ILE A 20 -12.33 -16.05 20.25
C ILE A 20 -12.42 -17.17 19.23
N ASN A 21 -13.63 -17.67 18.98
CA ASN A 21 -13.90 -18.53 17.83
C ASN A 21 -13.63 -17.69 16.59
N LEU A 22 -12.46 -17.85 16.01
CA LEU A 22 -12.10 -17.30 14.70
C LEU A 22 -12.91 -18.04 13.65
N SER A 23 -14.11 -17.56 13.36
CA SER A 23 -14.75 -17.90 12.11
C SER A 23 -14.03 -17.10 11.04
N PHE A 24 -13.24 -17.78 10.20
CA PHE A 24 -12.72 -17.22 8.98
C PHE A 24 -13.93 -16.83 8.11
N ALA A 25 -14.31 -15.58 8.19
CA ALA A 25 -15.26 -15.04 7.25
C ALA A 25 -14.52 -14.86 5.93
N ASP A 26 -14.74 -15.80 5.02
CA ASP A 26 -14.48 -15.64 3.58
C ASP A 26 -15.43 -14.55 3.05
N SER A 27 -15.40 -13.35 3.65
CA SER A 27 -16.23 -12.27 3.17
C SER A 27 -15.49 -11.60 2.03
N PHE A 28 -16.02 -11.83 0.85
CA PHE A 28 -15.65 -11.23 -0.42
C PHE A 28 -15.28 -9.73 -0.34
N ILE A 29 -15.76 -9.03 0.66
CA ILE A 29 -15.65 -7.59 0.80
C ILE A 29 -14.34 -7.14 1.47
N ASN A 30 -13.61 -8.03 2.13
CA ASN A 30 -12.35 -7.66 2.81
C ASN A 30 -11.20 -7.47 1.82
N ASN A 31 -11.38 -7.84 0.56
CA ASN A 31 -10.38 -7.78 -0.49
C ASN A 31 -10.84 -6.89 -1.63
N THR A 32 -10.12 -5.79 -1.86
CA THR A 32 -10.26 -4.95 -3.04
C THR A 32 -8.88 -4.62 -3.59
N TYR A 33 -8.79 -4.25 -4.88
CA TYR A 33 -7.56 -3.71 -5.43
C TYR A 33 -7.40 -2.25 -4.99
N ASN A 34 -6.21 -1.91 -4.53
CA ASN A 34 -5.82 -0.54 -4.22
C ASN A 34 -5.52 0.28 -5.49
N ASN A 35 -5.13 1.54 -5.34
CA ASN A 35 -4.81 2.43 -6.45
C ASN A 35 -3.59 1.99 -7.28
N HIS A 36 -2.80 1.03 -6.78
CA HIS A 36 -1.68 0.41 -7.50
C HIS A 36 -2.06 -0.91 -8.19
N GLY A 37 -3.34 -1.33 -8.08
CA GLY A 37 -3.83 -2.55 -8.70
C GLY A 37 -3.38 -3.83 -8.00
N THR A 38 -2.98 -3.76 -6.74
CA THR A 38 -2.74 -4.92 -5.88
C THR A 38 -3.79 -5.00 -4.79
N VAL A 39 -4.09 -6.18 -4.26
CA VAL A 39 -5.02 -6.26 -3.14
C VAL A 39 -4.46 -5.48 -1.95
N GLY A 40 -5.24 -4.51 -1.45
CA GLY A 40 -4.79 -3.58 -0.42
C GLY A 40 -5.90 -2.69 0.11
N LEU A 41 -5.51 -1.56 0.68
CA LEU A 41 -6.39 -0.50 1.17
C LEU A 41 -6.68 0.53 0.05
N ILE A 42 -6.47 1.81 0.30
CA ILE A 42 -6.60 2.87 -0.70
C ILE A 42 -5.32 2.92 -1.54
N ASN A 43 -4.20 3.28 -0.92
CA ASN A 43 -2.86 3.29 -1.51
C ASN A 43 -1.95 2.20 -0.92
N MET A 44 -2.14 1.88 0.38
CA MET A 44 -1.28 0.95 1.08
C MET A 44 -1.57 -0.51 0.72
N PRO A 45 -0.53 -1.34 0.57
CA PRO A 45 -0.70 -2.76 0.33
C PRO A 45 -1.16 -3.50 1.58
N SER A 46 -1.76 -4.68 1.37
CA SER A 46 -2.09 -5.64 2.42
C SER A 46 -1.46 -7.01 2.15
N ALA A 47 -1.46 -7.89 3.16
CA ALA A 47 -1.07 -9.28 2.97
C ALA A 47 -2.24 -10.15 2.49
N ARG A 48 -3.32 -9.52 2.02
CA ARG A 48 -4.47 -10.21 1.44
C ARG A 48 -4.25 -10.49 -0.04
N PHE A 49 -4.84 -11.58 -0.51
CA PHE A 49 -4.83 -12.03 -1.89
C PHE A 49 -6.23 -12.47 -2.28
N TYR A 50 -6.54 -12.38 -3.55
CA TYR A 50 -7.63 -13.17 -4.12
C TYR A 50 -7.22 -14.62 -4.24
N ASN A 51 -8.23 -15.48 -4.44
CA ASN A 51 -7.98 -16.87 -4.79
C ASN A 51 -7.29 -17.00 -6.15
N GLU A 52 -6.91 -18.22 -6.52
CA GLU A 52 -6.28 -18.50 -7.80
C GLU A 52 -7.17 -18.12 -8.99
N GLU A 53 -6.53 -17.82 -10.12
CA GLU A 53 -7.16 -17.53 -11.42
C GLU A 53 -8.03 -16.26 -11.45
N VAL A 54 -7.90 -15.36 -10.48
CA VAL A 54 -8.58 -14.07 -10.51
C VAL A 54 -7.81 -13.08 -11.37
N HIS A 55 -8.52 -12.42 -12.27
CA HIS A 55 -8.02 -11.31 -13.07
C HIS A 55 -8.80 -10.04 -12.75
N GLY A 56 -8.13 -8.92 -12.74
CA GLY A 56 -8.74 -7.63 -12.42
C GLY A 56 -8.27 -6.49 -13.29
N ILE A 57 -9.15 -5.49 -13.39
CA ILE A 57 -8.85 -4.19 -13.98
C ILE A 57 -9.22 -3.14 -12.94
N THR A 58 -8.29 -2.25 -12.65
CA THR A 58 -8.56 -1.10 -11.80
C THR A 58 -8.38 0.17 -12.61
N ILE A 59 -9.36 1.07 -12.54
CA ILE A 59 -9.28 2.43 -13.08
C ILE A 59 -9.35 3.37 -11.89
N TYR A 60 -8.30 4.13 -11.71
CA TYR A 60 -8.16 5.11 -10.63
C TYR A 60 -8.06 6.51 -11.23
N ASP A 61 -8.85 7.43 -10.71
CA ASP A 61 -8.83 8.86 -11.04
C ASP A 61 -8.72 9.66 -9.75
N GLY A 62 -7.57 10.26 -9.53
CA GLY A 62 -7.25 11.02 -8.32
C GLY A 62 -6.07 11.95 -8.54
N THR A 63 -5.49 12.44 -7.47
CA THR A 63 -4.28 13.27 -7.46
C THR A 63 -3.18 12.52 -6.71
N PRO A 64 -1.96 12.42 -7.23
CA PRO A 64 -1.41 13.16 -8.37
C PRO A 64 -1.59 12.47 -9.74
N ASP A 65 -2.24 11.32 -9.84
CA ASP A 65 -2.26 10.58 -11.08
C ASP A 65 -3.61 9.95 -11.45
N GLN A 66 -3.73 9.64 -12.72
CA GLN A 66 -4.78 8.78 -13.26
C GLN A 66 -4.13 7.48 -13.70
N LYS A 67 -4.65 6.35 -13.24
CA LYS A 67 -4.01 5.06 -13.45
C LYS A 67 -5.00 4.00 -13.91
N ILE A 68 -4.55 3.17 -14.84
CA ILE A 68 -5.21 1.92 -15.19
C ILE A 68 -4.26 0.77 -14.89
N THR A 69 -4.76 -0.28 -14.24
CA THR A 69 -3.98 -1.47 -13.94
C THR A 69 -4.67 -2.73 -14.42
N LEU A 70 -3.87 -3.69 -14.86
CA LEU A 70 -4.30 -5.05 -15.19
C LEU A 70 -3.61 -5.97 -14.19
N THR A 71 -4.39 -6.70 -13.41
CA THR A 71 -3.88 -7.56 -12.34
C THR A 71 -4.24 -9.01 -12.60
N ALA A 72 -3.35 -9.92 -12.28
CA ALA A 72 -3.56 -11.35 -12.31
C ALA A 72 -3.04 -11.97 -11.01
N SER A 73 -3.83 -12.90 -10.47
CA SER A 73 -3.47 -13.77 -9.34
C SER A 73 -3.42 -15.22 -9.85
N PRO A 74 -2.34 -15.62 -10.57
CA PRO A 74 -2.26 -16.94 -11.18
C PRO A 74 -2.16 -18.06 -10.14
N TYR A 75 -1.72 -17.73 -8.94
CA TYR A 75 -1.64 -18.61 -7.79
C TYR A 75 -2.08 -17.87 -6.53
N ASN A 76 -2.54 -18.57 -5.53
CA ASN A 76 -2.96 -17.99 -4.24
C ASN A 76 -1.83 -17.28 -3.46
N TRP A 77 -0.58 -17.47 -3.87
CA TRP A 77 0.61 -16.85 -3.27
C TRP A 77 1.28 -15.79 -4.16
N LEU A 78 0.81 -15.60 -5.40
CA LEU A 78 1.39 -14.68 -6.37
C LEU A 78 0.33 -13.75 -6.93
N GLU A 79 0.59 -12.45 -6.86
CA GLU A 79 -0.17 -11.41 -7.53
C GLU A 79 0.80 -10.55 -8.34
N ALA A 80 0.46 -10.30 -9.60
CA ALA A 80 1.23 -9.46 -10.49
C ALA A 80 0.32 -8.48 -11.20
N SER A 81 0.75 -7.24 -11.38
CA SER A 81 -0.01 -6.24 -12.13
C SER A 81 0.89 -5.45 -13.07
N PHE A 82 0.28 -5.02 -14.18
CA PHE A 82 0.82 -4.00 -15.08
C PHE A 82 0.03 -2.73 -14.87
N PHE A 83 0.69 -1.59 -14.77
CA PHE A 83 0.04 -0.29 -14.71
C PHE A 83 0.49 0.63 -15.84
N TYR A 84 -0.42 1.51 -16.23
CA TYR A 84 -0.16 2.69 -17.03
C TYR A 84 -0.77 3.90 -16.31
N THR A 85 0.01 4.97 -16.16
CA THR A 85 -0.42 6.15 -15.43
C THR A 85 -0.12 7.43 -16.20
N ARG A 86 -0.98 8.41 -16.03
CA ARG A 86 -0.78 9.80 -16.41
C ARG A 86 -0.61 10.61 -15.11
N ILE A 87 0.54 11.25 -14.98
CA ILE A 87 0.86 12.07 -13.82
C ILE A 87 0.35 13.48 -14.11
N GLN A 88 -0.63 13.93 -13.34
CA GLN A 88 -1.19 15.27 -13.48
C GLN A 88 -0.14 16.32 -13.09
N ASP A 89 -0.26 17.52 -13.66
CA ASP A 89 0.56 18.69 -13.36
C ASP A 89 2.09 18.50 -13.48
N LYS A 90 2.52 17.34 -13.95
CA LYS A 90 3.90 17.09 -14.33
C LYS A 90 4.04 17.13 -15.85
N PRO A 91 4.73 18.15 -16.43
CA PRO A 91 4.96 18.20 -17.86
C PRO A 91 5.88 17.04 -18.31
N TYR A 92 5.61 16.50 -19.47
CA TYR A 92 6.45 15.45 -20.07
C TYR A 92 7.83 15.97 -20.49
N CYS A 93 7.90 17.26 -20.90
CA CYS A 93 9.11 17.91 -21.36
C CYS A 93 9.94 18.42 -20.20
N GLU A 94 11.26 18.33 -20.30
CA GLU A 94 12.17 18.99 -19.37
C GLU A 94 12.05 20.53 -19.46
N LEU A 95 12.46 21.23 -18.41
CA LEU A 95 12.25 22.65 -18.12
C LEU A 95 12.64 23.67 -19.21
N ASN A 96 13.17 23.24 -20.36
CA ASN A 96 13.66 24.12 -21.42
C ASN A 96 12.76 24.23 -22.66
N TYR A 97 11.57 23.63 -22.64
CA TYR A 97 10.64 23.72 -23.76
C TYR A 97 9.43 24.58 -23.37
N GLU A 98 9.32 25.75 -24.01
CA GLU A 98 8.25 26.74 -23.74
C GLU A 98 6.80 26.21 -23.99
N PHE A 99 6.64 25.06 -24.65
CA PHE A 99 5.33 24.52 -25.01
C PHE A 99 5.28 23.00 -24.82
N CYS A 100 5.08 22.56 -23.57
CA CYS A 100 4.79 21.17 -23.32
C CYS A 100 3.35 20.96 -22.85
N GLU A 101 2.47 20.67 -23.78
CA GLU A 101 1.05 20.41 -23.52
C GLU A 101 0.76 18.99 -22.96
N GLN A 102 1.77 18.11 -22.94
CA GLN A 102 1.60 16.73 -22.48
C GLN A 102 2.00 16.56 -21.02
N SER A 103 1.12 15.90 -20.25
CA SER A 103 1.47 15.40 -18.93
C SER A 103 2.43 14.21 -19.01
N ALA A 104 3.29 14.07 -18.02
CA ALA A 104 4.15 12.90 -17.87
C ALA A 104 3.31 11.63 -17.77
N LYS A 105 3.82 10.57 -18.35
CA LYS A 105 3.21 9.24 -18.37
C LYS A 105 4.24 8.23 -17.91
N ASP A 106 3.77 7.21 -17.20
CA ASP A 106 4.61 6.12 -16.77
C ASP A 106 3.92 4.77 -16.90
N LYS A 107 4.70 3.72 -16.90
CA LYS A 107 4.23 2.33 -16.93
C LYS A 107 5.22 1.43 -16.20
N GLY A 108 4.72 0.42 -15.57
CA GLY A 108 5.55 -0.54 -14.85
C GLY A 108 4.79 -1.80 -14.48
N PHE A 109 5.47 -2.65 -13.75
CA PHE A 109 4.93 -3.90 -13.24
C PHE A 109 5.05 -3.92 -11.74
N ASN A 110 4.05 -4.50 -11.09
CA ASN A 110 4.07 -4.77 -9.66
C ASN A 110 4.04 -6.28 -9.45
N ILE A 111 4.68 -6.72 -8.37
CA ILE A 111 4.63 -8.11 -7.94
C ILE A 111 4.43 -8.17 -6.43
N LYS A 112 3.59 -9.10 -5.97
CA LYS A 112 3.37 -9.36 -4.55
C LYS A 112 3.37 -10.87 -4.31
N LEU A 113 4.08 -11.28 -3.26
CA LEU A 113 4.25 -12.66 -2.87
C LEU A 113 3.74 -12.88 -1.45
N ARG A 114 2.94 -13.91 -1.23
CA ARG A 114 2.55 -14.37 0.09
C ARG A 114 3.69 -15.17 0.69
N LEU A 115 4.17 -14.74 1.84
CA LEU A 115 5.18 -15.45 2.61
C LEU A 115 4.55 -16.39 3.64
N LYS A 116 3.36 -16.01 4.15
CA LYS A 116 2.67 -16.77 5.18
C LYS A 116 1.16 -16.50 5.12
N GLU A 117 0.37 -17.53 5.28
CA GLU A 117 -1.08 -17.43 5.47
C GLU A 117 -1.43 -17.04 6.91
N GLU A 118 -2.60 -16.43 7.08
CA GLU A 118 -3.13 -16.12 8.38
C GLU A 118 -3.51 -17.38 9.15
N GLY A 119 -3.26 -17.34 10.45
CA GLY A 119 -3.65 -18.36 11.40
C GLY A 119 -3.63 -17.76 12.80
N LEU A 120 -2.90 -18.35 13.74
CA LEU A 120 -2.65 -17.74 15.04
C LEU A 120 -1.79 -16.47 14.95
N LEU A 121 -1.03 -16.34 13.87
CA LEU A 121 -0.20 -15.18 13.57
C LEU A 121 -0.72 -14.54 12.28
N PRO A 122 -0.45 -13.24 12.06
CA PRO A 122 -0.87 -12.52 10.86
C PRO A 122 -0.41 -13.22 9.56
N ALA A 123 -1.19 -13.02 8.48
CA ALA A 123 -0.70 -13.22 7.13
C ALA A 123 0.48 -12.28 6.89
N VAL A 124 1.46 -12.69 6.07
CA VAL A 124 2.61 -11.87 5.71
C VAL A 124 2.81 -11.91 4.19
N ALA A 125 3.01 -10.74 3.61
CA ALA A 125 3.36 -10.60 2.20
C ALA A 125 4.54 -9.65 2.02
N ILE A 126 5.24 -9.81 0.91
CA ILE A 126 6.29 -8.93 0.41
C ILE A 126 5.92 -8.50 -1.01
N GLY A 127 6.26 -7.28 -1.39
CA GLY A 127 6.01 -6.85 -2.76
C GLY A 127 6.96 -5.76 -3.23
N ILE A 128 6.96 -5.58 -4.54
CA ILE A 128 7.73 -4.57 -5.26
C ILE A 128 6.79 -3.88 -6.23
N TYR A 129 6.69 -2.57 -6.15
CA TYR A 129 6.05 -1.73 -7.13
C TYR A 129 7.07 -1.21 -8.12
N ASP A 130 6.66 -1.10 -9.40
CA ASP A 130 7.49 -0.62 -10.49
C ASP A 130 8.78 -1.43 -10.69
N ILE A 131 8.66 -2.77 -10.59
CA ILE A 131 9.75 -3.69 -10.91
C ILE A 131 10.12 -3.58 -12.40
N ALA A 132 11.39 -3.38 -12.70
CA ALA A 132 11.89 -3.16 -14.06
C ALA A 132 11.22 -1.99 -14.81
N GLY A 133 10.59 -1.05 -14.11
CA GLY A 133 10.01 0.16 -14.68
C GLY A 133 10.98 1.34 -14.66
N THR A 134 10.43 2.55 -14.80
CA THR A 134 11.24 3.78 -14.84
C THR A 134 11.81 4.18 -13.48
N GLY A 135 11.24 3.65 -12.40
CA GLY A 135 11.59 3.99 -11.03
C GLY A 135 10.79 5.15 -10.44
N TYR A 136 9.86 5.74 -11.18
CA TYR A 136 8.97 6.79 -10.64
C TYR A 136 8.08 6.29 -9.50
N TYR A 137 7.61 5.03 -9.59
CA TYR A 137 6.77 4.40 -8.58
C TYR A 137 7.51 3.32 -7.79
N SER A 138 8.84 3.25 -7.96
CA SER A 138 9.65 2.21 -7.34
C SER A 138 9.55 2.24 -5.83
N SER A 139 8.99 1.20 -5.28
CA SER A 139 8.90 0.96 -3.84
C SER A 139 8.81 -0.52 -3.52
N GLU A 140 9.26 -0.87 -2.36
CA GLU A 140 9.19 -2.22 -1.82
C GLU A 140 8.51 -2.18 -0.46
N TYR A 141 7.91 -3.29 -0.08
CA TYR A 141 7.25 -3.40 1.20
C TYR A 141 7.25 -4.82 1.75
N ILE A 142 7.15 -4.90 3.06
CA ILE A 142 6.70 -6.08 3.78
C ILE A 142 5.48 -5.68 4.60
N VAL A 143 4.45 -6.51 4.60
CA VAL A 143 3.17 -6.20 5.26
C VAL A 143 2.60 -7.42 5.96
N GLY A 144 2.04 -7.20 7.14
CA GLY A 144 1.23 -8.15 7.87
C GLY A 144 -0.24 -7.75 7.85
N SER A 145 -1.15 -8.73 7.83
CA SER A 145 -2.60 -8.52 7.92
C SER A 145 -3.22 -9.52 8.89
N TYR A 146 -4.16 -9.03 9.71
CA TYR A 146 -4.85 -9.87 10.68
C TYR A 146 -6.33 -9.50 10.80
N GLY A 147 -7.19 -10.49 10.52
CA GLY A 147 -8.65 -10.34 10.55
C GLY A 147 -9.25 -10.63 11.92
N ILE A 148 -10.19 -9.79 12.34
CA ILE A 148 -10.98 -9.98 13.55
C ILE A 148 -12.46 -9.74 13.18
N ASN A 149 -13.19 -10.77 12.90
CA ASN A 149 -14.57 -10.67 12.37
C ASN A 149 -14.60 -9.82 11.09
N ASN A 150 -15.34 -8.70 11.12
CA ASN A 150 -15.48 -7.79 9.98
C ASN A 150 -14.35 -6.73 9.89
N LEU A 151 -13.45 -6.70 10.87
CA LEU A 151 -12.30 -5.80 10.92
C LEU A 151 -11.07 -6.51 10.40
N ASP A 152 -10.34 -5.87 9.50
CA ASP A 152 -9.04 -6.32 9.03
C ASP A 152 -7.99 -5.24 9.31
N LEU A 153 -6.90 -5.63 9.95
CA LEU A 153 -5.82 -4.76 10.38
C LEU A 153 -4.59 -5.03 9.53
N HIS A 154 -3.91 -3.96 9.13
CA HIS A 154 -2.73 -4.03 8.29
C HIS A 154 -1.62 -3.18 8.88
N PHE A 155 -0.41 -3.72 8.87
CA PHE A 155 0.80 -3.00 9.29
C PHE A 155 1.97 -3.44 8.42
N GLY A 156 2.74 -2.48 7.92
CA GLY A 156 3.88 -2.76 7.06
C GLY A 156 5.02 -1.77 7.20
N LEU A 157 6.10 -2.10 6.49
CA LEU A 157 7.28 -1.27 6.32
C LEU A 157 7.51 -1.06 4.84
N GLY A 158 7.80 0.18 4.45
CA GLY A 158 7.99 0.59 3.07
C GLY A 158 9.36 1.21 2.81
N TRP A 159 9.87 0.94 1.63
CA TRP A 159 11.09 1.51 1.04
C TRP A 159 10.73 2.31 -0.21
N GLY A 160 11.65 3.11 -0.71
CA GLY A 160 11.43 3.91 -1.92
C GLY A 160 10.32 4.93 -1.75
N LEU A 161 9.31 4.97 -2.62
CA LEU A 161 8.20 5.91 -2.48
C LEU A 161 7.36 5.67 -1.22
N LEU A 162 7.32 4.47 -0.70
CA LEU A 162 6.65 4.17 0.58
C LEU A 162 7.46 4.61 1.81
N ASN A 163 8.64 5.20 1.63
CA ASN A 163 9.51 5.69 2.70
C ASN A 163 9.40 7.20 2.90
N GLY A 164 8.19 7.75 3.00
CA GLY A 164 7.92 9.18 3.10
C GLY A 164 7.40 9.68 4.45
N SER A 165 7.18 8.78 5.41
CA SER A 165 6.69 9.15 6.74
C SER A 165 7.72 9.91 7.57
N ASP A 166 7.27 10.83 8.41
CA ASP A 166 8.11 11.50 9.42
C ASP A 166 8.59 10.54 10.53
N ASN A 167 7.95 9.36 10.63
CA ASN A 167 8.28 8.32 11.63
C ASN A 167 9.28 7.29 11.08
N GLN A 168 10.23 7.71 10.27
CA GLN A 168 11.24 6.83 9.71
C GLN A 168 12.18 6.26 10.78
N PHE A 169 12.63 5.05 10.56
CA PHE A 169 13.70 4.43 11.34
C PHE A 169 14.75 3.77 10.44
N LYS A 170 15.91 3.50 11.01
CA LYS A 170 17.04 2.93 10.26
C LYS A 170 16.65 1.63 9.57
N ASN A 171 17.01 1.48 8.29
CA ASN A 171 16.73 0.27 7.54
C ASN A 171 17.29 -0.99 8.25
N PRO A 172 16.45 -1.93 8.67
CA PRO A 172 16.91 -3.10 9.42
C PRO A 172 17.81 -4.03 8.57
N LEU A 173 17.62 -4.04 7.24
CA LEU A 173 18.43 -4.87 6.34
C LEU A 173 19.87 -4.39 6.23
N GLY A 174 20.15 -3.14 6.51
CA GLY A 174 21.51 -2.61 6.58
C GLY A 174 22.37 -3.26 7.67
N SER A 175 21.77 -3.92 8.67
CA SER A 175 22.50 -4.74 9.63
C SER A 175 23.04 -6.05 9.04
N LEU A 176 22.46 -6.50 7.92
CA LEU A 176 22.88 -7.69 7.20
C LEU A 176 23.97 -7.38 6.16
N ASN A 177 23.82 -6.24 5.46
CA ASN A 177 24.79 -5.74 4.48
C ASN A 177 24.62 -4.23 4.32
N ASP A 178 25.70 -3.47 4.41
CA ASP A 178 25.74 -2.01 4.29
C ASP A 178 25.24 -1.51 2.93
N GLN A 179 25.24 -2.32 1.89
CA GLN A 179 24.66 -1.98 0.59
C GLN A 179 23.17 -1.63 0.67
N PHE A 180 22.44 -2.22 1.62
CA PHE A 180 21.03 -1.87 1.85
C PHE A 180 20.81 -0.44 2.39
N PHE A 181 21.84 0.27 2.81
CA PHE A 181 21.74 1.67 3.19
C PHE A 181 21.84 2.65 2.02
N SER A 182 22.10 2.16 0.81
CA SER A 182 22.28 3.02 -0.36
C SER A 182 21.33 2.60 -1.47
N ARG A 183 20.35 3.47 -1.77
CA ARG A 183 19.43 3.27 -2.89
C ARG A 183 19.99 4.00 -4.13
N PRO A 184 20.38 3.28 -5.19
CA PRO A 184 20.78 3.91 -6.44
C PRO A 184 19.65 4.74 -7.05
N THR A 185 20.01 5.83 -7.73
CA THR A 185 19.04 6.64 -8.47
C THR A 185 18.40 5.82 -9.59
N GLY A 186 17.10 6.03 -9.83
CA GLY A 186 16.38 5.35 -10.91
C GLY A 186 16.83 5.81 -12.29
N GLY A 187 16.67 4.91 -13.24
CA GLY A 187 16.99 5.17 -14.66
C GLY A 187 15.85 5.84 -15.44
N SER A 188 15.16 6.83 -14.86
CA SER A 188 13.97 7.44 -15.46
C SER A 188 14.17 7.99 -16.88
N GLY A 189 15.40 8.32 -17.26
CA GLY A 189 15.74 8.78 -18.62
C GLY A 189 16.02 7.67 -19.64
N TYR A 190 16.09 6.41 -19.21
CA TYR A 190 16.51 5.28 -20.06
C TYR A 190 15.42 4.22 -20.27
N GLY A 191 14.19 4.49 -19.82
CA GLY A 191 13.12 3.48 -19.81
C GLY A 191 13.25 2.49 -18.65
N GLY A 192 12.47 1.42 -18.71
CA GLY A 192 12.46 0.42 -17.65
C GLY A 192 13.75 -0.38 -17.58
N GLN A 193 14.31 -0.50 -16.37
CA GLN A 193 15.52 -1.27 -16.12
C GLN A 193 15.34 -2.14 -14.88
N PHE A 194 15.79 -3.39 -14.98
CA PHE A 194 15.86 -4.28 -13.83
C PHE A 194 17.11 -3.95 -13.02
N GLN A 195 16.92 -3.34 -11.84
CA GLN A 195 17.99 -2.89 -10.94
C GLN A 195 17.79 -3.51 -9.55
N PRO A 196 18.19 -4.77 -9.35
CA PRO A 196 17.96 -5.49 -8.09
C PRO A 196 18.65 -4.83 -6.89
N GLU A 197 19.73 -4.09 -7.08
CA GLU A 197 20.44 -3.33 -6.06
C GLU A 197 19.62 -2.20 -5.43
N ARG A 198 18.51 -1.81 -6.07
CA ARG A 198 17.56 -0.82 -5.53
C ARG A 198 16.59 -1.43 -4.53
N TYR A 199 16.30 -2.73 -4.66
CA TYR A 199 15.21 -3.31 -3.91
C TYR A 199 15.56 -3.44 -2.43
N PHE A 200 14.63 -2.96 -1.58
CA PHE A 200 14.76 -2.92 -0.12
C PHE A 200 15.97 -2.12 0.38
N SER A 201 16.54 -1.27 -0.47
CA SER A 201 17.67 -0.41 -0.15
C SER A 201 17.19 1.01 0.08
N ASP A 202 17.58 1.60 1.19
CA ASP A 202 17.44 3.00 1.60
C ASP A 202 18.11 3.16 2.96
N LYS A 203 18.44 4.39 3.38
CA LYS A 203 18.97 4.66 4.73
C LYS A 203 17.95 4.34 5.82
N THR A 204 16.70 4.62 5.53
CA THR A 204 15.56 4.49 6.43
C THR A 204 14.45 3.68 5.80
N VAL A 205 13.46 3.33 6.60
CA VAL A 205 12.19 2.75 6.19
C VAL A 205 11.06 3.46 6.93
N SER A 206 9.89 3.55 6.32
CA SER A 206 8.71 4.12 6.93
C SER A 206 7.70 3.04 7.32
N PRO A 207 7.09 3.14 8.50
CA PRO A 207 5.91 2.35 8.80
C PRO A 207 4.71 2.88 8.00
N PHE A 208 3.84 1.98 7.58
CA PHE A 208 2.49 2.27 7.14
C PHE A 208 1.51 1.31 7.82
N TYR A 209 0.28 1.73 7.99
CA TYR A 209 -0.74 0.91 8.63
C TYR A 209 -2.14 1.36 8.22
N GLY A 210 -3.09 0.51 8.46
CA GLY A 210 -4.47 0.84 8.22
C GLY A 210 -5.40 -0.28 8.63
N LEU A 211 -6.67 -0.05 8.37
CA LEU A 211 -7.72 -1.01 8.63
C LEU A 211 -8.80 -0.95 7.57
N SER A 212 -9.49 -2.06 7.40
CA SER A 212 -10.75 -2.11 6.67
C SER A 212 -11.84 -2.72 7.54
N TYR A 213 -13.07 -2.26 7.37
CA TYR A 213 -14.22 -2.74 8.13
C TYR A 213 -15.39 -3.01 7.18
N ALA A 214 -15.82 -4.27 7.12
CA ALA A 214 -16.91 -4.69 6.26
C ALA A 214 -18.27 -4.46 6.94
N ILE A 215 -19.17 -3.77 6.23
CA ILE A 215 -20.56 -3.58 6.63
C ILE A 215 -21.43 -4.43 5.69
N GLY A 216 -21.85 -5.59 6.19
CA GLY A 216 -22.52 -6.58 5.37
C GLY A 216 -21.64 -7.04 4.20
N GLU A 217 -22.28 -7.39 3.08
CA GLU A 217 -21.59 -7.95 1.91
C GLU A 217 -21.24 -6.91 0.84
N LYS A 218 -21.57 -5.64 1.05
CA LYS A 218 -21.48 -4.62 -0.02
C LYS A 218 -20.65 -3.40 0.29
N ILE A 219 -20.41 -3.09 1.55
CA ILE A 219 -19.72 -1.85 1.93
C ILE A 219 -18.45 -2.20 2.68
N LEU A 220 -17.34 -1.63 2.24
CA LEU A 220 -16.05 -1.70 2.91
C LEU A 220 -15.60 -0.28 3.24
N LEU A 221 -15.44 -0.01 4.53
CA LEU A 221 -14.81 1.22 5.00
C LEU A 221 -13.31 0.98 5.11
N GLN A 222 -12.53 1.96 4.69
CA GLN A 222 -11.06 1.89 4.72
C GLN A 222 -10.48 3.13 5.38
N PHE A 223 -9.45 2.92 6.17
CA PHE A 223 -8.63 3.97 6.76
C PHE A 223 -7.18 3.54 6.71
N GLU A 224 -6.28 4.46 6.33
CA GLU A 224 -4.85 4.18 6.28
C GLU A 224 -4.01 5.39 6.68
N TYR A 225 -2.85 5.12 7.23
CA TYR A 225 -1.73 6.04 7.32
C TYR A 225 -0.86 5.82 6.09
N ASP A 226 -0.85 6.83 5.24
CA ASP A 226 -0.21 6.79 3.93
C ASP A 226 1.18 7.43 4.00
N SER A 227 2.21 6.61 3.87
CA SER A 227 3.61 7.02 3.89
C SER A 227 4.19 7.33 2.51
N THR A 228 3.34 7.41 1.48
CA THR A 228 3.81 7.56 0.10
C THR A 228 4.34 8.96 -0.18
N LEU A 229 5.51 9.03 -0.78
CA LEU A 229 6.01 10.26 -1.42
C LEU A 229 5.28 10.47 -2.75
N ALA A 230 5.01 11.72 -3.11
CA ALA A 230 4.50 12.03 -4.44
C ALA A 230 5.55 11.66 -5.51
N PRO A 231 5.17 10.96 -6.58
CA PRO A 231 6.10 10.59 -7.62
C PRO A 231 6.55 11.83 -8.41
N GLY A 232 7.82 12.17 -8.32
CA GLY A 232 8.42 13.34 -8.96
C GLY A 232 8.27 14.63 -8.15
N ASN A 233 9.25 15.47 -8.15
CA ASN A 233 9.42 16.58 -7.18
C ASN A 233 8.91 17.94 -7.63
N ILE A 234 8.14 18.06 -8.72
CA ILE A 234 7.82 19.39 -9.25
C ILE A 234 6.34 19.48 -9.57
N GLY A 235 5.64 20.43 -8.93
CA GLY A 235 4.28 20.82 -9.28
C GLY A 235 3.14 20.12 -8.55
N TYR A 236 3.43 19.24 -7.61
CA TYR A 236 2.36 18.57 -6.85
C TYR A 236 1.87 19.40 -5.67
N GLU A 237 0.58 19.38 -5.48
CA GLU A 237 0.03 19.79 -4.21
C GLU A 237 0.59 18.91 -3.09
N ILE A 238 1.05 19.55 -2.03
CA ILE A 238 1.52 18.84 -0.85
C ILE A 238 0.30 18.33 -0.09
N PRO A 239 0.29 17.06 0.31
CA PRO A 239 -0.78 16.55 1.17
C PRO A 239 -0.88 17.35 2.46
N ASN A 240 -2.11 17.57 2.93
CA ASN A 240 -2.35 18.28 4.18
C ASN A 240 -2.18 17.38 5.41
N GLU A 241 -2.35 16.06 5.22
CA GLU A 241 -2.34 15.05 6.28
C GLU A 241 -1.68 13.77 5.76
N ASP A 242 -1.36 12.86 6.67
CA ASP A 242 -0.80 11.54 6.34
C ASP A 242 -1.87 10.43 6.34
N TYR A 243 -3.14 10.79 6.49
CA TYR A 243 -4.24 9.83 6.59
C TYR A 243 -5.15 9.90 5.39
N SER A 244 -5.58 8.72 4.94
CA SER A 244 -6.60 8.56 3.90
C SER A 244 -7.76 7.73 4.44
N TYR A 245 -8.97 8.02 3.97
CA TYR A 245 -10.16 7.25 4.31
C TYR A 245 -11.06 7.13 3.09
N GLY A 246 -11.73 6.00 2.98
CA GLY A 246 -12.54 5.70 1.82
C GLY A 246 -13.66 4.72 2.11
N VAL A 247 -14.54 4.64 1.15
CA VAL A 247 -15.63 3.66 1.10
C VAL A 247 -15.62 2.96 -0.24
N GLU A 248 -15.70 1.64 -0.21
CA GLU A 248 -15.93 0.79 -1.37
C GLU A 248 -17.37 0.29 -1.36
N TYR A 249 -18.00 0.31 -2.51
CA TYR A 249 -19.33 -0.27 -2.70
C TYR A 249 -19.30 -1.36 -3.77
N LYS A 250 -19.65 -2.57 -3.38
CA LYS A 250 -19.78 -3.72 -4.27
C LYS A 250 -21.10 -3.63 -5.02
N ILE A 251 -21.04 -3.29 -6.29
CA ILE A 251 -22.20 -3.21 -7.20
C ILE A 251 -22.66 -4.64 -7.54
N SER A 252 -21.72 -5.51 -7.88
CA SER A 252 -21.92 -6.92 -8.17
C SER A 252 -20.69 -7.73 -7.73
N ASP A 253 -20.69 -9.05 -7.93
CA ASP A 253 -19.53 -9.88 -7.62
C ASP A 253 -18.28 -9.50 -8.41
N SER A 254 -18.47 -8.94 -9.59
CA SER A 254 -17.38 -8.52 -10.47
C SER A 254 -17.06 -7.03 -10.40
N PHE A 255 -17.95 -6.17 -9.89
CA PHE A 255 -17.77 -4.72 -9.94
C PHE A 255 -17.83 -4.06 -8.57
N THR A 256 -16.83 -3.25 -8.29
CA THR A 256 -16.77 -2.40 -7.09
C THR A 256 -16.44 -0.96 -7.51
N ILE A 257 -17.02 -0.01 -6.83
CA ILE A 257 -16.69 1.42 -6.93
C ILE A 257 -16.19 1.92 -5.58
N GLY A 258 -15.10 2.64 -5.59
CA GLY A 258 -14.49 3.26 -4.42
C GLY A 258 -14.46 4.77 -4.53
N LEU A 259 -14.73 5.44 -3.42
CA LEU A 259 -14.57 6.87 -3.23
C LEU A 259 -13.69 7.07 -2.00
N SER A 260 -12.63 7.87 -2.13
CA SER A 260 -11.73 8.17 -1.02
C SER A 260 -11.40 9.66 -0.94
N ASN A 261 -11.12 10.09 0.27
CA ASN A 261 -10.36 11.31 0.54
C ASN A 261 -8.96 10.86 0.93
N GLU A 262 -8.00 11.27 0.15
CA GLU A 262 -6.62 10.89 0.32
C GLU A 262 -5.84 12.07 0.89
N ARG A 263 -5.22 11.83 2.02
CA ARG A 263 -4.26 12.74 2.68
C ARG A 263 -4.79 14.16 2.88
N GLY A 264 -6.10 14.27 3.14
CA GLY A 264 -6.78 15.50 3.57
C GLY A 264 -7.28 16.42 2.46
N ASN A 265 -6.64 16.48 1.30
CA ASN A 265 -6.97 17.41 0.22
C ASN A 265 -7.27 16.75 -1.14
N PHE A 266 -7.06 15.46 -1.28
CA PHE A 266 -7.30 14.77 -2.55
C PHE A 266 -8.55 13.91 -2.47
N THR A 267 -9.42 14.03 -3.47
CA THR A 267 -10.57 13.14 -3.63
C THR A 267 -10.33 12.26 -4.84
N SER A 268 -10.55 10.98 -4.70
CA SER A 268 -10.35 10.02 -5.79
C SER A 268 -11.54 9.10 -5.99
N LEU A 269 -11.64 8.60 -7.21
CA LEU A 269 -12.62 7.63 -7.63
C LEU A 269 -11.89 6.40 -8.19
N ARG A 270 -12.33 5.23 -7.77
CA ARG A 270 -11.78 3.96 -8.21
C ARG A 270 -12.89 3.02 -8.71
N PHE A 271 -12.67 2.43 -9.88
CA PHE A 271 -13.49 1.36 -10.43
C PHE A 271 -12.67 0.08 -10.47
N VAL A 272 -13.19 -0.98 -9.93
CA VAL A 272 -12.57 -2.30 -9.92
C VAL A 272 -13.49 -3.27 -10.64
N TYR A 273 -12.96 -3.93 -11.66
CA TYR A 273 -13.56 -5.12 -12.25
C TYR A 273 -12.68 -6.32 -11.93
N LYS A 274 -13.30 -7.42 -11.57
CA LYS A 274 -12.65 -8.72 -11.41
C LYS A 274 -13.56 -9.85 -11.88
N ASN A 275 -13.00 -10.91 -12.38
CA ASN A 275 -13.71 -12.15 -12.74
C ASN A 275 -13.41 -13.25 -11.72
#